data_6ad6f8b4e923af66b04bc2d192c1cd63
#
_entry.id   6ad6f8b4e923af66b04bc2d192c1cd63
#
_cell.length_a   1.000
_cell.length_b   1.000
_cell.length_c   1.000
_cell.angle_alpha   90.00
_cell.angle_beta   90.00
_cell.angle_gamma   90.00
#
_symmetry.space_group_name_H-M   'P 1'
#
loop_
_entity.id
_entity.type
_entity.pdbx_description
1 polymer ?
#
loop_
_entity_poly.entity_id
_entity_poly.type
_entity_poly.pdbx_seq_one_letter_code
_entity_poly.pdbx_strand_id
1 'polypeptide(L)'
;MKNKWLTIALLLFALSTISVVAQPSIPRRGQRTNRGYRQTPRRNSRVAWGTQYDWLSQRRATYRDVQYKDRGQVRVLLNSIYARHGRYFKDPNLSDYFYSQSWYRPFRNEVPASSFNSIEQYNINFLSKYD
;
A
#
# COMPACT_ATOMS: atom_id res chain seq x y z
N MET A 1 -9.06 -46.36 -60.63
CA MET A 1 -9.18 -46.88 -59.26
C MET A 1 -9.60 -45.76 -58.35
N LYS A 2 -10.72 -45.90 -57.75
CA LYS A 2 -11.53 -44.79 -57.32
C LYS A 2 -11.50 -44.68 -55.82
N ASN A 3 -11.01 -43.59 -55.33
CA ASN A 3 -10.83 -43.32 -53.93
C ASN A 3 -12.16 -43.07 -53.23
N LYS A 4 -12.65 -44.09 -52.56
CA LYS A 4 -13.93 -44.08 -51.84
C LYS A 4 -13.78 -43.74 -50.34
N TRP A 5 -12.81 -42.93 -50.00
CA TRP A 5 -12.46 -42.69 -48.61
C TRP A 5 -12.78 -41.25 -48.11
N LEU A 6 -13.59 -40.52 -48.85
CA LEU A 6 -13.79 -39.09 -48.56
C LEU A 6 -15.18 -38.75 -48.00
N THR A 7 -15.92 -39.68 -47.45
CA THR A 7 -17.30 -39.39 -47.04
C THR A 7 -17.66 -39.77 -45.59
N ILE A 8 -16.69 -40.00 -44.72
CA ILE A 8 -17.04 -40.41 -43.33
C ILE A 8 -16.43 -39.46 -42.28
N ALA A 9 -16.05 -38.27 -42.62
CA ALA A 9 -15.46 -37.34 -41.64
C ALA A 9 -16.36 -36.16 -41.26
N LEU A 10 -17.67 -36.25 -41.47
CA LEU A 10 -18.52 -35.06 -41.33
C LEU A 10 -19.75 -35.26 -40.46
N LEU A 11 -19.67 -36.10 -39.42
CA LEU A 11 -20.86 -36.38 -38.64
C LEU A 11 -20.61 -36.57 -37.14
N LEU A 12 -19.65 -35.91 -36.55
CA LEU A 12 -19.47 -35.97 -35.10
C LEU A 12 -19.09 -34.62 -34.49
N PHE A 13 -19.68 -33.54 -34.94
CA PHE A 13 -19.79 -32.33 -34.15
C PHE A 13 -21.23 -32.14 -33.71
N ALA A 14 -21.70 -33.08 -32.89
CA ALA A 14 -22.82 -32.80 -32.04
C ALA A 14 -22.34 -31.82 -30.96
N LEU A 15 -22.60 -30.56 -31.19
CA LEU A 15 -22.46 -29.51 -30.19
C LEU A 15 -23.35 -29.83 -28.99
N SER A 16 -22.79 -30.49 -27.99
CA SER A 16 -23.37 -30.44 -26.66
C SER A 16 -23.13 -29.04 -26.11
N THR A 17 -24.01 -28.13 -26.40
CA THR A 17 -24.14 -26.87 -25.67
C THR A 17 -24.58 -27.21 -24.26
N ILE A 18 -23.61 -27.37 -23.37
CA ILE A 18 -23.87 -27.40 -21.94
C ILE A 18 -24.24 -25.97 -21.57
N SER A 19 -25.53 -25.72 -21.53
CA SER A 19 -26.06 -24.49 -20.94
C SER A 19 -25.78 -24.61 -19.44
N VAL A 20 -24.69 -24.03 -18.99
CA VAL A 20 -24.46 -23.78 -17.57
C VAL A 20 -25.45 -22.73 -17.16
N VAL A 21 -26.62 -23.18 -16.67
CA VAL A 21 -27.54 -22.31 -15.97
C VAL A 21 -26.84 -21.90 -14.68
N ALA A 22 -26.38 -20.65 -14.64
CA ALA A 22 -25.87 -20.07 -13.43
C ALA A 22 -27.03 -20.03 -12.41
N GLN A 23 -27.01 -20.94 -11.44
CA GLN A 23 -27.95 -20.93 -10.34
C GLN A 23 -27.70 -19.63 -9.54
N PRO A 24 -28.76 -18.85 -9.25
CA PRO A 24 -28.60 -17.73 -8.34
C PRO A 24 -28.20 -18.31 -6.98
N SER A 25 -26.95 -18.09 -6.59
CA SER A 25 -26.47 -18.44 -5.27
C SER A 25 -27.21 -17.61 -4.24
N ILE A 26 -28.13 -18.27 -3.51
CA ILE A 26 -28.77 -17.67 -2.35
C ILE A 26 -27.66 -17.31 -1.35
N PRO A 27 -27.52 -16.04 -0.94
CA PRO A 27 -26.52 -15.69 0.03
C PRO A 27 -26.84 -16.40 1.33
N ARG A 28 -26.03 -17.38 1.72
CA ARG A 28 -26.13 -18.04 3.04
C ARG A 28 -25.90 -16.96 4.09
N ARG A 29 -26.96 -16.64 4.80
CA ARG A 29 -26.95 -15.79 5.98
C ARG A 29 -25.97 -16.42 7.00
N GLY A 30 -24.77 -15.85 7.14
CA GLY A 30 -23.82 -16.30 8.15
C GLY A 30 -22.36 -16.47 7.73
N GLN A 31 -22.00 -16.41 6.47
CA GLN A 31 -20.59 -16.26 6.13
C GLN A 31 -20.18 -14.78 6.30
N ARG A 32 -19.82 -14.43 7.54
CA ARG A 32 -18.88 -13.34 7.77
C ARG A 32 -17.59 -13.76 7.06
N THR A 33 -17.48 -13.38 5.80
CA THR A 33 -16.17 -13.34 5.16
C THR A 33 -15.34 -12.40 6.02
N ASN A 34 -14.32 -12.93 6.70
CA ASN A 34 -13.20 -12.18 7.18
C ASN A 34 -12.51 -11.58 5.94
N ARG A 35 -13.16 -10.64 5.29
CA ARG A 35 -12.48 -9.65 4.46
C ARG A 35 -11.57 -8.97 5.45
N GLY A 36 -10.28 -9.28 5.30
CA GLY A 36 -9.25 -8.70 6.13
C GLY A 36 -9.64 -7.26 6.37
N TYR A 37 -9.73 -6.89 7.62
CA TYR A 37 -10.01 -5.53 8.02
C TYR A 37 -8.98 -4.66 7.30
N ARG A 38 -9.38 -4.15 6.15
CA ARG A 38 -8.79 -2.92 5.66
C ARG A 38 -9.13 -1.94 6.76
N GLN A 39 -8.21 -1.75 7.69
CA GLN A 39 -8.36 -0.71 8.71
C GLN A 39 -8.51 0.58 7.91
N THR A 40 -9.76 0.94 7.66
CA THR A 40 -10.07 2.30 7.24
C THR A 40 -9.49 3.16 8.34
N PRO A 41 -8.53 4.04 8.04
CA PRO A 41 -7.97 4.91 9.04
C PRO A 41 -9.14 5.56 9.77
N ARG A 42 -9.18 5.44 11.10
CA ARG A 42 -10.22 6.10 11.90
C ARG A 42 -10.27 7.54 11.43
N ARG A 43 -11.44 8.03 11.10
CA ARG A 43 -11.75 9.33 10.49
C ARG A 43 -11.08 10.55 11.16
N ASN A 44 -10.37 10.32 12.27
CA ASN A 44 -9.64 11.31 13.07
C ASN A 44 -8.10 11.16 13.00
N SER A 45 -7.54 10.17 12.31
CA SER A 45 -6.09 10.14 12.15
C SER A 45 -5.74 10.98 10.91
N ARG A 46 -5.24 12.18 11.17
CA ARG A 46 -4.73 13.08 10.12
C ARG A 46 -3.37 12.63 9.56
N VAL A 47 -3.08 11.35 9.65
CA VAL A 47 -1.85 10.75 9.10
C VAL A 47 -2.07 10.46 7.62
N ALA A 48 -1.15 10.90 6.78
CA ALA A 48 -1.18 10.60 5.35
C ALA A 48 -0.85 9.11 5.11
N TRP A 49 -1.70 8.43 4.35
CA TRP A 49 -1.55 7.05 3.92
C TRP A 49 -1.55 6.94 2.40
N GLY A 50 -1.05 5.83 1.87
CA GLY A 50 -0.88 5.63 0.43
C GLY A 50 0.39 6.29 -0.09
N THR A 51 1.37 6.48 0.77
CA THR A 51 2.67 7.07 0.47
C THR A 51 3.75 6.00 0.36
N GLN A 52 4.85 6.30 -0.31
CA GLN A 52 6.05 5.45 -0.34
C GLN A 52 6.70 5.25 1.04
N TYR A 53 6.26 5.97 2.06
CA TYR A 53 6.80 5.96 3.42
C TYR A 53 5.92 5.24 4.43
N ASP A 54 4.81 4.64 4.01
CA ASP A 54 3.86 3.95 4.90
C ASP A 54 4.51 2.82 5.70
N TRP A 55 5.53 2.19 5.11
CA TRP A 55 6.28 1.13 5.76
C TRP A 55 6.95 1.56 7.07
N LEU A 56 7.28 2.86 7.22
CA LEU A 56 7.86 3.42 8.46
C LEU A 56 6.89 3.40 9.66
N SER A 57 5.60 3.19 9.41
CA SER A 57 4.57 3.00 10.44
C SER A 57 4.17 1.52 10.62
N GLN A 58 4.67 0.63 9.75
CA GLN A 58 4.25 -0.77 9.68
C GLN A 58 5.34 -1.74 10.11
N ARG A 59 6.61 -1.41 9.89
CA ARG A 59 7.76 -2.23 10.28
C ARG A 59 8.92 -1.38 10.79
N ARG A 60 9.78 -2.00 11.58
CA ARG A 60 11.03 -1.36 12.03
C ARG A 60 12.02 -1.24 10.89
N ALA A 61 12.68 -0.11 10.83
CA ALA A 61 13.82 0.11 9.95
C ALA A 61 15.04 -0.69 10.43
N THR A 62 15.85 -1.11 9.49
CA THR A 62 17.06 -1.89 9.72
C THR A 62 18.25 -1.22 9.01
N TYR A 63 19.46 -1.68 9.28
CA TYR A 63 20.66 -1.20 8.60
C TYR A 63 20.55 -1.33 7.06
N ARG A 64 19.87 -2.36 6.55
CA ARG A 64 19.64 -2.54 5.11
C ARG A 64 18.86 -1.39 4.47
N ASP A 65 18.01 -0.73 5.22
CA ASP A 65 17.20 0.38 4.72
C ASP A 65 18.02 1.68 4.56
N VAL A 66 19.17 1.77 5.22
CA VAL A 66 20.02 2.98 5.25
C VAL A 66 21.42 2.80 4.65
N GLN A 67 21.94 1.58 4.51
CA GLN A 67 23.34 1.29 4.17
C GLN A 67 23.83 1.90 2.84
N TYR A 68 22.91 2.14 1.88
CA TYR A 68 23.22 2.74 0.58
C TYR A 68 22.63 4.14 0.42
N LYS A 69 22.22 4.77 1.51
CA LYS A 69 21.65 6.11 1.50
C LYS A 69 22.67 7.11 2.03
N ASP A 70 22.73 8.25 1.38
CA ASP A 70 23.45 9.38 1.93
C ASP A 70 22.65 10.02 3.09
N ARG A 71 23.31 10.93 3.79
CA ARG A 71 22.74 11.62 4.94
C ARG A 71 21.45 12.37 4.63
N GLY A 72 21.42 13.05 3.48
CA GLY A 72 20.23 13.77 3.03
C GLY A 72 19.04 12.83 2.78
N GLN A 73 19.29 11.66 2.20
CA GLN A 73 18.27 10.65 1.98
C GLN A 73 17.75 10.04 3.30
N VAL A 74 18.62 9.80 4.27
CA VAL A 74 18.20 9.34 5.61
C VAL A 74 17.41 10.43 6.32
N ARG A 75 17.82 11.69 6.19
CA ARG A 75 17.09 12.84 6.72
C ARG A 75 15.68 12.96 6.15
N VAL A 76 15.52 12.69 4.86
CA VAL A 76 14.18 12.62 4.24
C VAL A 76 13.36 11.47 4.82
N LEU A 77 13.93 10.27 5.00
CA LEU A 77 13.23 9.15 5.62
C LEU A 77 12.75 9.48 7.04
N LEU A 78 13.64 10.03 7.87
CA LEU A 78 13.31 10.46 9.23
C LEU A 78 12.17 11.48 9.22
N ASN A 79 12.30 12.50 8.40
CA ASN A 79 11.32 13.59 8.37
C ASN A 79 10.02 13.21 7.65
N SER A 80 10.00 12.14 6.83
CA SER A 80 8.77 11.65 6.23
C SER A 80 7.77 11.13 7.27
N ILE A 81 8.26 10.61 8.41
CA ILE A 81 7.39 10.23 9.53
C ILE A 81 6.64 11.47 10.04
N TYR A 82 7.34 12.56 10.28
CA TYR A 82 6.74 13.81 10.73
C TYR A 82 5.84 14.46 9.66
N ALA A 83 6.27 14.42 8.38
CA ALA A 83 5.51 14.96 7.27
C ALA A 83 4.16 14.29 7.10
N ARG A 84 4.11 12.95 7.26
CA ARG A 84 2.86 12.20 7.22
C ARG A 84 1.88 12.58 8.34
N HIS A 85 2.41 13.02 9.47
CA HIS A 85 1.64 13.59 10.58
C HIS A 85 1.35 15.08 10.43
N GLY A 86 1.67 15.68 9.29
CA GLY A 86 1.30 17.05 8.94
C GLY A 86 2.20 18.14 9.54
N ARG A 87 3.49 17.84 9.78
CA ARG A 87 4.45 18.83 10.25
C ARG A 87 4.82 19.82 9.14
N TYR A 88 4.90 21.12 9.47
CA TYR A 88 5.56 22.13 8.66
C TYR A 88 7.07 22.05 8.84
N PHE A 89 7.82 22.22 7.76
CA PHE A 89 9.28 22.27 7.79
C PHE A 89 9.76 23.71 7.54
N LYS A 90 10.67 24.17 8.39
CA LYS A 90 11.36 25.47 8.22
C LYS A 90 12.60 25.35 7.36
N ASP A 91 13.21 24.17 7.31
CA ASP A 91 14.34 23.88 6.45
C ASP A 91 13.90 23.92 4.98
N PRO A 92 14.52 24.75 4.12
CA PRO A 92 14.08 24.91 2.74
C PRO A 92 14.12 23.60 1.94
N ASN A 93 15.17 22.78 2.12
CA ASN A 93 15.33 21.55 1.37
C ASN A 93 14.23 20.52 1.71
N LEU A 94 13.91 20.39 3.00
CA LEU A 94 12.81 19.52 3.44
C LEU A 94 11.46 20.08 3.02
N SER A 95 11.27 21.39 3.13
CA SER A 95 10.07 22.08 2.71
C SER A 95 9.79 21.84 1.23
N ASP A 96 10.74 22.15 0.37
CA ASP A 96 10.62 22.00 -1.09
C ASP A 96 10.36 20.53 -1.46
N TYR A 97 11.09 19.61 -0.84
CA TYR A 97 10.91 18.20 -1.08
C TYR A 97 9.49 17.75 -0.73
N PHE A 98 8.99 18.06 0.47
CA PHE A 98 7.68 17.59 0.89
C PHE A 98 6.54 18.30 0.17
N TYR A 99 6.66 19.58 -0.14
CA TYR A 99 5.64 20.28 -0.95
C TYR A 99 5.53 19.74 -2.38
N SER A 100 6.57 19.12 -2.92
CA SER A 100 6.50 18.41 -4.20
C SER A 100 5.70 17.09 -4.13
N GLN A 101 5.44 16.58 -2.92
CA GLN A 101 4.71 15.32 -2.74
C GLN A 101 3.19 15.56 -2.73
N SER A 102 2.45 14.86 -3.58
CA SER A 102 1.00 15.01 -3.72
C SER A 102 0.21 14.69 -2.44
N TRP A 103 0.76 13.86 -1.57
CA TRP A 103 0.14 13.44 -0.31
C TRP A 103 0.40 14.39 0.87
N TYR A 104 1.39 15.30 0.77
CA TYR A 104 1.78 16.16 1.88
C TYR A 104 0.75 17.26 2.12
N ARG A 105 0.23 17.31 3.33
CA ARG A 105 -0.78 18.29 3.79
C ARG A 105 -0.40 18.79 5.18
N PRO A 106 0.51 19.77 5.29
CA PRO A 106 0.93 20.28 6.59
C PRO A 106 -0.19 21.10 7.25
N PHE A 107 -0.31 20.94 8.57
CA PHE A 107 -1.31 21.65 9.37
C PHE A 107 -0.85 21.94 10.80
N ARG A 108 0.39 21.57 11.16
CA ARG A 108 0.95 21.81 12.48
C ARG A 108 2.46 22.06 12.45
N ASN A 109 2.95 22.85 13.41
CA ASN A 109 4.39 23.12 13.56
C ASN A 109 5.12 21.94 14.22
N GLU A 110 4.45 21.28 15.17
CA GLU A 110 5.03 20.16 15.93
C GLU A 110 4.07 18.97 15.96
N VAL A 111 4.64 17.78 15.96
CA VAL A 111 3.91 16.52 16.12
C VAL A 111 4.16 16.03 17.53
N PRO A 112 3.14 15.95 18.40
CA PRO A 112 3.30 15.41 19.73
C PRO A 112 3.80 13.95 19.69
N ALA A 113 4.71 13.58 20.60
CA ALA A 113 5.24 12.23 20.68
C ALA A 113 4.16 11.15 20.80
N SER A 114 3.06 11.47 21.46
CA SER A 114 1.89 10.60 21.60
C SER A 114 1.15 10.31 20.30
N SER A 115 1.43 11.07 19.22
CA SER A 115 0.83 10.83 17.90
C SER A 115 1.51 9.69 17.15
N PHE A 116 2.74 9.34 17.53
CA PHE A 116 3.49 8.27 16.88
C PHE A 116 3.15 6.90 17.48
N ASN A 117 3.01 5.90 16.63
CA ASN A 117 2.94 4.52 17.09
C ASN A 117 4.33 4.03 17.54
N SER A 118 4.39 2.85 18.17
CA SER A 118 5.64 2.29 18.69
C SER A 118 6.70 2.00 17.60
N ILE A 119 6.26 1.69 16.39
CA ILE A 119 7.14 1.46 15.25
C ILE A 119 7.73 2.78 14.77
N GLU A 120 6.92 3.82 14.64
CA GLU A 120 7.38 5.16 14.27
C GLU A 120 8.37 5.72 15.29
N GLN A 121 8.09 5.58 16.58
CA GLN A 121 9.01 6.00 17.64
C GLN A 121 10.36 5.26 17.56
N TYR A 122 10.33 3.95 17.32
CA TYR A 122 11.55 3.18 17.08
C TYR A 122 12.31 3.70 15.86
N ASN A 123 11.61 3.93 14.75
CA ASN A 123 12.21 4.36 13.49
C ASN A 123 12.80 5.77 13.58
N ILE A 124 12.14 6.69 14.31
CA ILE A 124 12.71 8.00 14.61
C ILE A 124 14.04 7.85 15.34
N ASN A 125 14.08 7.06 16.42
CA ASN A 125 15.30 6.84 17.18
C ASN A 125 16.39 6.12 16.40
N PHE A 126 16.01 5.20 15.52
CA PHE A 126 16.94 4.46 14.68
C PHE A 126 17.55 5.38 13.60
N LEU A 127 16.71 6.08 12.83
CA LEU A 127 17.14 6.92 11.71
C LEU A 127 17.95 8.13 12.16
N SER A 128 17.67 8.70 13.32
CA SER A 128 18.44 9.84 13.86
C SER A 128 19.89 9.51 14.20
N LYS A 129 20.30 8.25 14.21
CA LYS A 129 21.71 7.86 14.35
C LYS A 129 22.50 7.99 13.04
N TYR A 130 21.80 8.10 11.93
CA TYR A 130 22.39 8.14 10.58
C TYR A 130 22.10 9.46 9.84
N ASP A 131 21.34 10.38 10.47
CA ASP A 131 21.03 11.72 9.95
C ASP A 131 22.19 12.71 10.14
#